data_cb837c874836a3ab4c3a085bad7d1196
#
_entry.id   cb837c874836a3ab4c3a085bad7d1196
#
_cell.length_a   1.000
_cell.length_b   1.000
_cell.length_c   1.000
_cell.angle_alpha   90.00
_cell.angle_beta   90.00
_cell.angle_gamma   90.00
#
_symmetry.space_group_name_H-M   'P 1'
#
loop_
_entity.id
_entity.type
_entity.pdbx_description
1 polymer ?
#
loop_
_entity_poly.entity_id
_entity_poly.type
_entity_poly.pdbx_seq_one_letter_code
_entity_poly.pdbx_strand_id
1 'polypeptide(L)'
;MSNSIDETSRRAYWAEQMEAGYAMVEKLMAFPVKECGECFASIPAAAAAANVEMHFSTSKIAGDLERVFFMRESLVRDVVTIGREMNRRGWILKIEDGFRSLEMQSQLVRKPQVFDAILKKCIWENCGEIPPVELIFRRAIVLTANIPKIGTHMSGSAIDISVFHRDDGREVWRGNRYLEMSERTPMRSKFVEPEFIENRLAITAMMEAHGFMHFPFEFWHFNKGDAGDHILNGISSPCRFGPVNWNPRTNEVTPVPDPLSPLNPIEVVEKEIAAALRRAREGSVT
;
A
#
# COMPACT_ATOMS: atom_id res chain seq x y z
N MET A 1 -12.46 -4.25 -33.56
CA MET A 1 -11.06 -4.74 -33.55
C MET A 1 -10.11 -3.90 -32.68
N SER A 2 -10.41 -2.63 -32.38
CA SER A 2 -9.56 -1.75 -31.53
C SER A 2 -9.48 -2.23 -30.05
N ASN A 3 -10.57 -2.79 -29.48
CA ASN A 3 -10.61 -3.17 -28.07
C ASN A 3 -9.72 -4.38 -27.69
N SER A 4 -9.47 -5.33 -28.62
CA SER A 4 -8.71 -6.54 -28.30
C SER A 4 -7.19 -6.29 -28.20
N ILE A 5 -6.67 -5.40 -29.04
CA ILE A 5 -5.23 -5.04 -29.00
C ILE A 5 -4.91 -4.26 -27.74
N ASP A 6 -5.79 -3.34 -27.33
CA ASP A 6 -5.65 -2.59 -26.09
C ASP A 6 -5.69 -3.50 -24.85
N GLU A 7 -6.64 -4.43 -24.80
CA GLU A 7 -6.80 -5.39 -23.70
C GLU A 7 -5.59 -6.31 -23.54
N THR A 8 -5.01 -6.81 -24.63
CA THR A 8 -3.78 -7.62 -24.60
C THR A 8 -2.58 -6.83 -24.08
N SER A 9 -2.45 -5.59 -24.54
CA SER A 9 -1.40 -4.68 -24.07
C SER A 9 -1.52 -4.35 -22.58
N ARG A 10 -2.75 -4.18 -22.08
CA ARG A 10 -3.04 -3.92 -20.65
C ARG A 10 -2.68 -5.12 -19.78
N ARG A 11 -3.04 -6.35 -20.21
CA ARG A 11 -2.69 -7.60 -19.50
C ARG A 11 -1.18 -7.81 -19.45
N ALA A 12 -0.51 -7.67 -20.59
CA ALA A 12 0.94 -7.83 -20.66
C ALA A 12 1.66 -6.85 -19.74
N TYR A 13 1.27 -5.58 -19.74
CA TYR A 13 1.83 -4.58 -18.84
C TYR A 13 1.54 -4.89 -17.38
N TRP A 14 0.32 -5.29 -17.03
CA TRP A 14 -0.01 -5.70 -15.67
C TRP A 14 0.87 -6.86 -15.20
N ALA A 15 0.99 -7.92 -16.00
CA ALA A 15 1.83 -9.08 -15.68
C ALA A 15 3.31 -8.66 -15.47
N GLU A 16 3.84 -7.80 -16.35
CA GLU A 16 5.19 -7.22 -16.19
C GLU A 16 5.35 -6.46 -14.87
N GLN A 17 4.38 -5.62 -14.50
CA GLN A 17 4.42 -4.88 -13.25
C GLN A 17 4.34 -5.82 -12.02
N MET A 18 3.54 -6.88 -12.09
CA MET A 18 3.45 -7.86 -11.01
C MET A 18 4.75 -8.67 -10.85
N GLU A 19 5.41 -9.05 -11.94
CA GLU A 19 6.72 -9.70 -11.86
C GLU A 19 7.81 -8.75 -11.34
N ALA A 20 7.81 -7.49 -11.77
CA ALA A 20 8.72 -6.48 -11.23
C ALA A 20 8.46 -6.21 -9.73
N GLY A 21 7.19 -6.18 -9.32
CA GLY A 21 6.78 -6.10 -7.91
C GLY A 21 7.29 -7.28 -7.09
N TYR A 22 7.19 -8.50 -7.64
CA TYR A 22 7.71 -9.69 -6.96
C TYR A 22 9.24 -9.69 -6.85
N ALA A 23 9.94 -9.25 -7.88
CA ALA A 23 11.39 -9.04 -7.81
C ALA A 23 11.79 -7.99 -6.75
N MET A 24 10.97 -6.95 -6.55
CA MET A 24 11.15 -6.01 -5.44
C MET A 24 10.91 -6.67 -4.08
N VAL A 25 9.88 -7.53 -3.95
CA VAL A 25 9.63 -8.34 -2.74
C VAL A 25 10.87 -9.16 -2.36
N GLU A 26 11.53 -9.82 -3.32
CA GLU A 26 12.75 -10.60 -3.05
C GLU A 26 13.87 -9.73 -2.49
N LYS A 27 14.04 -8.52 -3.03
CA LYS A 27 15.01 -7.54 -2.49
C LYS A 27 14.65 -7.09 -1.07
N LEU A 28 13.38 -6.79 -0.82
CA LEU A 28 12.89 -6.39 0.50
C LEU A 28 13.10 -7.50 1.55
N MET A 29 12.84 -8.76 1.19
CA MET A 29 13.07 -9.90 2.08
C MET A 29 14.55 -10.07 2.44
N ALA A 30 15.44 -9.86 1.47
CA ALA A 30 16.88 -9.99 1.68
C ALA A 30 17.52 -8.78 2.38
N PHE A 31 16.84 -7.62 2.41
CA PHE A 31 17.45 -6.38 2.91
C PHE A 31 17.65 -6.42 4.43
N PRO A 32 18.83 -6.01 4.94
CA PRO A 32 19.10 -6.04 6.38
C PRO A 32 18.31 -4.97 7.14
N VAL A 33 17.76 -5.36 8.29
CA VAL A 33 17.05 -4.46 9.22
C VAL A 33 17.75 -4.48 10.57
N LYS A 34 17.96 -3.30 11.15
CA LYS A 34 18.37 -3.11 12.53
C LYS A 34 17.28 -2.27 13.21
N GLU A 35 16.21 -2.97 13.64
CA GLU A 35 15.07 -2.31 14.31
C GLU A 35 15.54 -1.48 15.50
N CYS A 36 15.12 -0.21 15.56
CA CYS A 36 15.59 0.74 16.57
C CYS A 36 14.65 0.86 17.79
N GLY A 37 13.46 0.23 17.75
CA GLY A 37 12.48 0.29 18.84
C GLY A 37 11.83 1.66 19.04
N GLU A 38 11.90 2.56 18.06
CA GLU A 38 11.29 3.88 18.16
C GLU A 38 9.78 3.79 18.37
N CYS A 39 9.27 4.55 19.33
CA CYS A 39 7.86 4.65 19.69
C CYS A 39 7.01 5.22 18.54
N PHE A 40 5.70 5.08 18.69
CA PHE A 40 4.72 5.63 17.75
C PHE A 40 4.10 6.91 18.27
N ALA A 41 3.70 7.78 17.33
CA ALA A 41 2.91 8.97 17.62
C ALA A 41 1.68 9.06 16.72
N SER A 42 0.66 9.73 17.20
CA SER A 42 -0.60 9.97 16.49
C SER A 42 -0.44 11.08 15.47
N ILE A 43 -0.69 10.77 14.19
CA ILE A 43 -0.67 11.78 13.12
C ILE A 43 -1.81 12.81 13.33
N PRO A 44 -3.08 12.42 13.62
CA PRO A 44 -4.15 13.38 13.89
C PRO A 44 -3.85 14.32 15.06
N ALA A 45 -3.33 13.79 16.18
CA ALA A 45 -3.00 14.62 17.33
C ALA A 45 -1.88 15.62 17.03
N ALA A 46 -0.86 15.21 16.30
CA ALA A 46 0.24 16.07 15.90
C ALA A 46 -0.20 17.15 14.90
N ALA A 47 -1.06 16.81 13.93
CA ALA A 47 -1.62 17.76 12.98
C ALA A 47 -2.47 18.82 13.70
N ALA A 48 -3.33 18.41 14.64
CA ALA A 48 -4.15 19.30 15.45
C ALA A 48 -3.28 20.25 16.31
N ALA A 49 -2.28 19.72 17.01
CA ALA A 49 -1.36 20.49 17.82
C ALA A 49 -0.54 21.52 17.01
N ALA A 50 -0.24 21.19 15.75
CA ALA A 50 0.48 22.07 14.83
C ALA A 50 -0.44 23.02 14.04
N ASN A 51 -1.76 22.95 14.24
CA ASN A 51 -2.77 23.69 13.49
C ASN A 51 -2.63 23.50 11.96
N VAL A 52 -2.43 22.26 11.52
CA VAL A 52 -2.32 21.88 10.11
C VAL A 52 -3.59 21.15 9.69
N GLU A 53 -4.22 21.64 8.61
CA GLU A 53 -5.40 21.03 8.06
C GLU A 53 -5.04 19.75 7.31
N MET A 54 -5.50 18.62 7.82
CA MET A 54 -5.33 17.30 7.23
C MET A 54 -6.61 16.51 7.35
N HIS A 55 -6.88 15.65 6.37
CA HIS A 55 -8.01 14.73 6.42
C HIS A 55 -7.54 13.31 6.75
N PHE A 56 -8.44 12.53 7.30
CA PHE A 56 -8.21 11.13 7.65
C PHE A 56 -9.35 10.28 7.13
N SER A 57 -9.05 9.13 6.56
CA SER A 57 -10.07 8.24 6.01
C SER A 57 -11.02 7.77 7.10
N THR A 58 -12.31 7.86 6.82
CA THR A 58 -13.38 7.35 7.70
C THR A 58 -13.84 5.95 7.30
N SER A 59 -13.38 5.45 6.14
CA SER A 59 -13.70 4.11 5.69
C SER A 59 -12.85 3.07 6.42
N LYS A 60 -13.41 1.90 6.69
CA LYS A 60 -12.69 0.77 7.25
C LYS A 60 -11.83 0.05 6.20
N ILE A 61 -10.74 -0.57 6.62
CA ILE A 61 -9.94 -1.45 5.76
C ILE A 61 -10.74 -2.74 5.55
N ALA A 62 -10.88 -3.17 4.29
CA ALA A 62 -11.59 -4.40 3.92
C ALA A 62 -12.98 -4.54 4.56
N GLY A 63 -13.65 -3.41 4.81
CA GLY A 63 -15.04 -3.34 5.26
C GLY A 63 -15.25 -3.35 6.78
N ASP A 64 -14.30 -3.83 7.60
CA ASP A 64 -14.50 -3.99 9.05
C ASP A 64 -13.30 -3.65 9.94
N LEU A 65 -12.08 -3.58 9.39
CA LEU A 65 -10.88 -3.26 10.18
C LEU A 65 -10.73 -1.75 10.36
N GLU A 66 -10.56 -1.31 11.60
CA GLU A 66 -10.33 0.10 11.91
C GLU A 66 -8.95 0.56 11.43
N ARG A 67 -8.85 1.82 10.99
CA ARG A 67 -7.57 2.41 10.58
C ARG A 67 -6.82 2.96 11.78
N VAL A 68 -5.50 2.79 11.76
CA VAL A 68 -4.61 3.24 12.85
C VAL A 68 -3.68 4.32 12.29
N PHE A 69 -4.05 5.59 12.49
CA PHE A 69 -3.29 6.75 12.02
C PHE A 69 -2.14 7.10 12.95
N PHE A 70 -1.27 6.12 13.18
CA PHE A 70 -0.04 6.23 13.93
C PHE A 70 1.15 5.83 13.05
N MET A 71 2.29 6.39 13.33
CA MET A 71 3.57 6.00 12.71
C MET A 71 4.72 6.28 13.66
N ARG A 72 5.95 5.92 13.27
CA ARG A 72 7.16 6.23 14.06
C ARG A 72 7.20 7.72 14.38
N GLU A 73 7.49 8.05 15.63
CA GLU A 73 7.40 9.41 16.16
C GLU A 73 8.21 10.42 15.35
N SER A 74 9.44 10.05 14.95
CA SER A 74 10.30 10.92 14.14
C SER A 74 9.69 11.27 12.79
N LEU A 75 8.88 10.38 12.20
CA LEU A 75 8.27 10.57 10.88
C LEU A 75 7.00 11.43 10.94
N VAL A 76 6.28 11.42 12.06
CA VAL A 76 5.06 12.23 12.23
C VAL A 76 5.31 13.71 12.02
N ARG A 77 6.47 14.20 12.49
CA ARG A 77 6.88 15.61 12.31
C ARG A 77 7.02 15.98 10.83
N ASP A 78 7.58 15.08 10.03
CA ASP A 78 7.77 15.30 8.60
C ASP A 78 6.41 15.28 7.87
N VAL A 79 5.52 14.34 8.21
CA VAL A 79 4.16 14.27 7.64
C VAL A 79 3.37 15.56 7.94
N VAL A 80 3.44 16.09 9.16
CA VAL A 80 2.80 17.36 9.53
C VAL A 80 3.42 18.54 8.75
N THR A 81 4.73 18.52 8.52
CA THR A 81 5.40 19.55 7.71
C THR A 81 4.94 19.49 6.25
N ILE A 82 4.85 18.30 5.66
CA ILE A 82 4.30 18.07 4.32
C ILE A 82 2.85 18.61 4.26
N GLY A 83 2.00 18.25 5.23
CA GLY A 83 0.63 18.75 5.29
C GLY A 83 0.55 20.27 5.31
N ARG A 84 1.43 20.94 6.07
CA ARG A 84 1.51 22.41 6.11
C ARG A 84 1.94 23.01 4.77
N GLU A 85 2.88 22.39 4.06
CA GLU A 85 3.30 22.84 2.73
C GLU A 85 2.21 22.64 1.68
N MET A 86 1.51 21.51 1.75
CA MET A 86 0.32 21.27 0.91
C MET A 86 -0.76 22.33 1.16
N ASN A 87 -1.02 22.71 2.44
CA ASN A 87 -1.98 23.76 2.75
C ASN A 87 -1.59 25.12 2.13
N ARG A 88 -0.30 25.48 2.12
CA ARG A 88 0.20 26.70 1.47
C ARG A 88 -0.01 26.67 -0.06
N ARG A 89 0.02 25.48 -0.65
CA ARG A 89 -0.25 25.26 -2.08
C ARG A 89 -1.75 25.23 -2.43
N GLY A 90 -2.63 25.34 -1.43
CA GLY A 90 -4.08 25.18 -1.62
C GLY A 90 -4.51 23.70 -1.69
N TRP A 91 -3.74 22.80 -1.12
CA TRP A 91 -4.02 21.37 -1.05
C TRP A 91 -4.23 20.90 0.39
N ILE A 92 -5.03 19.85 0.56
CA ILE A 92 -5.23 19.15 1.83
C ILE A 92 -4.68 17.73 1.66
N LEU A 93 -3.72 17.36 2.52
CA LEU A 93 -3.24 15.98 2.63
C LEU A 93 -4.29 15.15 3.37
N LYS A 94 -4.73 14.07 2.76
CA LYS A 94 -5.54 13.04 3.41
C LYS A 94 -4.71 11.79 3.64
N ILE A 95 -4.65 11.33 4.88
CA ILE A 95 -4.07 10.03 5.22
C ILE A 95 -5.18 8.99 5.03
N GLU A 96 -4.97 8.11 4.06
CA GLU A 96 -5.87 7.00 3.77
C GLU A 96 -5.59 5.82 4.70
N ASP A 97 -4.31 5.52 4.98
CA ASP A 97 -3.90 4.46 5.88
C ASP A 97 -2.56 4.77 6.57
N GLY A 98 -2.34 4.16 7.75
CA GLY A 98 -1.12 4.29 8.54
C GLY A 98 -0.62 2.93 9.03
N PHE A 99 -0.42 2.76 10.34
CA PHE A 99 0.05 1.51 10.92
C PHE A 99 -0.97 0.38 10.76
N ARG A 100 -0.48 -0.82 10.43
CA ARG A 100 -1.24 -2.07 10.46
C ARG A 100 -0.58 -3.06 11.40
N SER A 101 -1.32 -3.57 12.38
CA SER A 101 -0.83 -4.66 13.23
C SER A 101 -0.67 -5.96 12.44
N LEU A 102 0.11 -6.89 13.01
CA LEU A 102 0.25 -8.25 12.48
C LEU A 102 -1.11 -8.93 12.27
N GLU A 103 -2.02 -8.75 13.23
CA GLU A 103 -3.38 -9.29 13.15
C GLU A 103 -4.17 -8.69 12.00
N MET A 104 -4.17 -7.36 11.85
CA MET A 104 -4.84 -6.68 10.74
C MET A 104 -4.30 -7.17 9.39
N GLN A 105 -2.97 -7.21 9.25
CA GLN A 105 -2.32 -7.61 8.01
C GLN A 105 -2.62 -9.08 7.67
N SER A 106 -2.64 -9.97 8.65
CA SER A 106 -2.95 -11.39 8.46
C SER A 106 -4.38 -11.64 7.98
N GLN A 107 -5.31 -10.75 8.31
CA GLN A 107 -6.71 -10.87 7.89
C GLN A 107 -6.94 -10.42 6.44
N LEU A 108 -6.10 -9.56 5.86
CA LEU A 108 -6.37 -8.93 4.56
C LEU A 108 -6.62 -9.95 3.45
N VAL A 109 -5.75 -10.94 3.30
CA VAL A 109 -5.90 -11.98 2.25
C VAL A 109 -7.19 -12.81 2.43
N ARG A 110 -7.68 -12.93 3.67
CA ARG A 110 -8.90 -13.70 3.99
C ARG A 110 -10.19 -12.90 3.84
N LYS A 111 -10.11 -11.58 3.63
CA LYS A 111 -11.29 -10.75 3.43
C LYS A 111 -11.85 -10.96 2.03
N PRO A 112 -13.16 -11.34 1.89
CA PRO A 112 -13.78 -11.56 0.60
C PRO A 112 -13.57 -10.41 -0.38
N GLN A 113 -13.72 -9.15 0.08
CA GLN A 113 -13.56 -7.96 -0.75
C GLN A 113 -12.15 -7.84 -1.34
N VAL A 114 -11.14 -8.29 -0.59
CA VAL A 114 -9.73 -8.24 -1.03
C VAL A 114 -9.42 -9.45 -1.90
N PHE A 115 -9.74 -10.65 -1.42
CA PHE A 115 -9.37 -11.88 -2.12
C PHE A 115 -10.11 -12.04 -3.45
N ASP A 116 -11.42 -11.72 -3.50
CA ASP A 116 -12.21 -11.80 -4.72
C ASP A 116 -11.69 -10.81 -5.78
N ALA A 117 -11.23 -9.61 -5.37
CA ALA A 117 -10.60 -8.66 -6.28
C ALA A 117 -9.25 -9.19 -6.83
N ILE A 118 -8.40 -9.79 -5.97
CA ILE A 118 -7.15 -10.42 -6.39
C ILE A 118 -7.43 -11.57 -7.38
N LEU A 119 -8.32 -12.50 -7.02
CA LEU A 119 -8.64 -13.65 -7.86
C LEU A 119 -9.22 -13.21 -9.22
N LYS A 120 -10.16 -12.26 -9.21
CA LYS A 120 -10.71 -11.67 -10.44
C LYS A 120 -9.61 -11.09 -11.33
N LYS A 121 -8.63 -10.41 -10.73
CA LYS A 121 -7.51 -9.82 -11.49
C LYS A 121 -6.56 -10.88 -12.02
N CYS A 122 -6.29 -11.96 -11.26
CA CYS A 122 -5.49 -13.10 -11.72
C CYS A 122 -6.17 -13.86 -12.88
N ILE A 123 -7.49 -14.06 -12.80
CA ILE A 123 -8.27 -14.67 -13.89
C ILE A 123 -8.23 -13.77 -15.14
N TRP A 124 -8.40 -12.46 -14.99
CA TRP A 124 -8.27 -11.51 -16.09
C TRP A 124 -6.86 -11.53 -16.70
N GLU A 125 -5.81 -11.56 -15.88
CA GLU A 125 -4.41 -11.69 -16.31
C GLU A 125 -4.20 -12.97 -17.12
N ASN A 126 -4.83 -14.07 -16.70
CA ASN A 126 -4.75 -15.39 -17.34
C ASN A 126 -5.85 -15.62 -18.42
N CYS A 127 -6.25 -14.57 -19.11
CA CYS A 127 -7.18 -14.62 -20.25
C CYS A 127 -8.56 -15.25 -19.95
N GLY A 128 -9.03 -15.18 -18.70
CA GLY A 128 -10.33 -15.68 -18.26
C GLY A 128 -10.29 -17.06 -17.59
N GLU A 129 -9.14 -17.75 -17.66
CA GLU A 129 -8.94 -19.03 -16.99
C GLU A 129 -8.39 -18.86 -15.58
N ILE A 130 -8.77 -19.75 -14.65
CA ILE A 130 -8.21 -19.77 -13.30
C ILE A 130 -6.75 -20.19 -13.38
N PRO A 131 -5.80 -19.34 -12.98
CA PRO A 131 -4.39 -19.71 -13.04
C PRO A 131 -4.00 -20.69 -11.93
N PRO A 132 -2.77 -21.28 -11.99
CA PRO A 132 -2.21 -22.07 -10.90
C PRO A 132 -2.18 -21.30 -9.58
N VAL A 133 -2.35 -22.01 -8.46
CA VAL A 133 -2.39 -21.41 -7.12
C VAL A 133 -1.10 -20.63 -6.79
N GLU A 134 0.03 -21.08 -7.30
CA GLU A 134 1.34 -20.43 -7.12
C GLU A 134 1.32 -19.01 -7.70
N LEU A 135 0.69 -18.80 -8.84
CA LEU A 135 0.54 -17.46 -9.42
C LEU A 135 -0.33 -16.58 -8.53
N ILE A 136 -1.48 -17.09 -8.08
CA ILE A 136 -2.40 -16.34 -7.20
C ILE A 136 -1.69 -16.01 -5.88
N PHE A 137 -0.95 -16.95 -5.31
CA PHE A 137 -0.15 -16.75 -4.09
C PHE A 137 0.90 -15.64 -4.27
N ARG A 138 1.66 -15.65 -5.38
CA ARG A 138 2.62 -14.60 -5.71
C ARG A 138 1.94 -13.24 -5.86
N ARG A 139 0.79 -13.16 -6.53
CA ARG A 139 0.01 -11.92 -6.67
C ARG A 139 -0.51 -11.42 -5.32
N ALA A 140 -0.99 -12.33 -4.45
CA ALA A 140 -1.38 -11.98 -3.09
C ALA A 140 -0.22 -11.41 -2.27
N ILE A 141 0.99 -11.97 -2.41
CA ILE A 141 2.19 -11.41 -1.74
C ILE A 141 2.43 -9.97 -2.19
N VAL A 142 2.42 -9.69 -3.50
CA VAL A 142 2.70 -8.35 -4.03
C VAL A 142 1.60 -7.36 -3.65
N LEU A 143 0.33 -7.76 -3.80
CA LEU A 143 -0.81 -6.83 -3.67
C LEU A 143 -1.26 -6.58 -2.23
N THR A 144 -0.87 -7.44 -1.28
CA THR A 144 -1.31 -7.32 0.12
C THR A 144 -0.18 -7.37 1.14
N ALA A 145 1.07 -7.44 0.69
CA ALA A 145 2.23 -7.63 1.58
C ALA A 145 2.02 -8.81 2.56
N ASN A 146 1.69 -9.99 2.03
CA ASN A 146 1.38 -11.20 2.81
C ASN A 146 2.59 -11.79 3.58
N ILE A 147 3.69 -11.05 3.67
CA ILE A 147 4.90 -11.38 4.44
C ILE A 147 5.24 -10.16 5.31
N PRO A 148 5.38 -10.28 6.64
CA PRO A 148 5.62 -9.13 7.52
C PRO A 148 6.79 -8.26 7.07
N LYS A 149 7.88 -8.88 6.65
CA LYS A 149 9.13 -8.21 6.26
C LYS A 149 8.95 -7.18 5.13
N ILE A 150 7.98 -7.40 4.24
CA ILE A 150 7.70 -6.49 3.12
C ILE A 150 6.57 -5.50 3.43
N GLY A 151 5.87 -5.69 4.55
CA GLY A 151 4.74 -4.86 4.96
C GLY A 151 5.19 -3.56 5.63
N THR A 152 5.47 -2.51 4.86
CA THR A 152 5.96 -1.24 5.39
C THR A 152 4.97 -0.53 6.31
N HIS A 153 3.66 -0.78 6.19
CA HIS A 153 2.67 -0.37 7.18
C HIS A 153 2.88 -1.04 8.55
N MET A 154 3.36 -2.30 8.57
CA MET A 154 3.67 -3.00 9.83
C MET A 154 4.93 -2.49 10.51
N SER A 155 5.79 -1.77 9.82
CA SER A 155 6.96 -1.10 10.41
C SER A 155 6.63 0.27 10.99
N GLY A 156 5.43 0.80 10.71
CA GLY A 156 5.03 2.16 11.07
C GLY A 156 5.80 3.24 10.32
N SER A 157 6.38 2.90 9.18
CA SER A 157 7.20 3.78 8.34
C SER A 157 6.48 4.27 7.08
N ALA A 158 5.30 3.70 6.78
CA ALA A 158 4.53 3.99 5.58
C ALA A 158 3.19 4.64 5.84
N ILE A 159 2.74 5.42 4.87
CA ILE A 159 1.39 5.98 4.78
C ILE A 159 0.87 5.85 3.35
N ASP A 160 -0.44 5.61 3.25
CA ASP A 160 -1.18 5.80 2.01
C ASP A 160 -1.89 7.14 2.03
N ILE A 161 -1.86 7.85 0.92
CA ILE A 161 -2.38 9.21 0.85
C ILE A 161 -3.32 9.45 -0.34
N SER A 162 -4.22 10.40 -0.15
CA SER A 162 -4.91 11.17 -1.20
C SER A 162 -4.67 12.66 -0.97
N VAL A 163 -4.90 13.48 -2.00
CA VAL A 163 -4.73 14.93 -1.91
C VAL A 163 -5.97 15.59 -2.49
N PHE A 164 -6.45 16.63 -1.82
CA PHE A 164 -7.67 17.35 -2.20
C PHE A 164 -7.37 18.84 -2.42
N HIS A 165 -8.08 19.48 -3.31
CA HIS A 165 -8.10 20.94 -3.41
C HIS A 165 -8.81 21.52 -2.20
N ARG A 166 -8.23 22.56 -1.61
CA ARG A 166 -8.75 23.19 -0.38
C ARG A 166 -9.96 24.06 -0.63
N ASP A 167 -10.08 24.63 -1.82
CA ASP A 167 -11.12 25.57 -2.22
C ASP A 167 -12.46 24.90 -2.52
N ASP A 168 -12.44 23.73 -3.15
CA ASP A 168 -13.64 23.05 -3.62
C ASP A 168 -13.78 21.60 -3.10
N GLY A 169 -12.79 21.10 -2.38
CA GLY A 169 -12.79 19.75 -1.78
C GLY A 169 -12.70 18.60 -2.78
N ARG A 170 -12.44 18.89 -4.08
CA ARG A 170 -12.25 17.82 -5.08
C ARG A 170 -10.88 17.16 -4.92
N GLU A 171 -10.81 15.87 -5.19
CA GLU A 171 -9.53 15.16 -5.20
C GLU A 171 -8.64 15.69 -6.35
N VAL A 172 -7.36 15.90 -6.06
CA VAL A 172 -6.31 16.06 -7.07
C VAL A 172 -6.16 14.72 -7.77
N TRP A 173 -6.92 14.55 -8.85
CA TRP A 173 -7.10 13.25 -9.49
C TRP A 173 -5.80 12.73 -10.07
N ARG A 174 -5.49 11.46 -9.79
CA ARG A 174 -4.23 10.80 -10.15
C ARG A 174 -4.43 9.66 -11.15
N GLY A 175 -5.57 9.67 -11.89
CA GLY A 175 -5.87 8.73 -12.96
C GLY A 175 -6.39 7.37 -12.52
N ASN A 176 -6.49 7.13 -11.21
CA ASN A 176 -7.09 5.92 -10.65
C ASN A 176 -7.57 6.16 -9.22
N ARG A 177 -8.47 5.30 -8.72
CA ARG A 177 -8.96 5.35 -7.33
C ARG A 177 -7.97 4.71 -6.38
N TYR A 178 -7.97 5.16 -5.14
CA TYR A 178 -7.26 4.52 -4.04
C TYR A 178 -7.70 3.05 -3.90
N LEU A 179 -6.74 2.13 -3.75
CA LEU A 179 -6.89 0.66 -3.67
C LEU A 179 -7.43 -0.04 -4.93
N GLU A 180 -7.64 0.65 -6.04
CA GLU A 180 -8.01 -0.05 -7.28
C GLU A 180 -6.80 -0.81 -7.84
N MET A 181 -6.92 -2.13 -7.91
CA MET A 181 -5.89 -3.02 -8.48
C MET A 181 -6.03 -3.08 -10.00
N SER A 182 -5.26 -2.26 -10.71
CA SER A 182 -5.30 -2.21 -12.16
C SER A 182 -3.96 -1.83 -12.76
N GLU A 183 -3.85 -1.94 -14.08
CA GLU A 183 -2.66 -1.48 -14.84
C GLU A 183 -2.45 0.03 -14.74
N ARG A 184 -3.40 0.78 -14.17
CA ARG A 184 -3.27 2.21 -13.86
C ARG A 184 -2.65 2.47 -12.49
N THR A 185 -2.50 1.45 -11.65
CA THR A 185 -1.98 1.59 -10.27
C THR A 185 -0.50 1.95 -10.20
N PRO A 186 0.41 1.38 -11.03
CA PRO A 186 1.82 1.75 -10.98
C PRO A 186 2.03 3.24 -11.20
N MET A 187 2.99 3.82 -10.48
CA MET A 187 3.26 5.26 -10.42
C MET A 187 3.40 5.93 -11.79
N ARG A 188 4.07 5.25 -12.72
CA ARG A 188 4.32 5.74 -14.11
C ARG A 188 3.59 4.91 -15.15
N SER A 189 2.34 4.53 -14.86
CA SER A 189 1.56 3.75 -15.81
C SER A 189 1.32 4.48 -17.13
N LYS A 190 1.62 3.81 -18.24
CA LYS A 190 1.33 4.30 -19.59
C LYS A 190 -0.18 4.33 -19.94
N PHE A 191 -1.02 3.80 -19.07
CA PHE A 191 -2.49 3.79 -19.20
C PHE A 191 -3.17 4.90 -18.39
N VAL A 192 -2.39 5.80 -17.83
CA VAL A 192 -2.86 7.00 -17.15
C VAL A 192 -2.55 8.21 -18.04
N GLU A 193 -3.51 9.11 -18.17
CA GLU A 193 -3.40 10.32 -18.97
C GLU A 193 -2.27 11.22 -18.43
N PRO A 194 -1.51 11.92 -19.33
CA PRO A 194 -0.33 12.68 -18.93
C PRO A 194 -0.59 13.70 -17.81
N GLU A 195 -1.71 14.39 -17.82
CA GLU A 195 -2.09 15.37 -16.81
C GLU A 195 -2.20 14.75 -15.39
N PHE A 196 -2.68 13.51 -15.30
CA PHE A 196 -2.78 12.81 -14.01
C PHE A 196 -1.43 12.25 -13.57
N ILE A 197 -0.54 11.92 -14.50
CA ILE A 197 0.86 11.61 -14.17
C ILE A 197 1.56 12.86 -13.62
N GLU A 198 1.32 14.05 -14.16
CA GLU A 198 1.85 15.30 -13.64
C GLU A 198 1.39 15.55 -12.18
N ASN A 199 0.11 15.29 -11.88
CA ASN A 199 -0.40 15.34 -10.52
C ASN A 199 0.31 14.36 -9.57
N ARG A 200 0.53 13.11 -10.02
CA ARG A 200 1.33 12.13 -9.25
C ARG A 200 2.73 12.66 -8.96
N LEU A 201 3.43 13.15 -9.98
CA LEU A 201 4.80 13.64 -9.87
C LEU A 201 4.90 14.89 -8.96
N ALA A 202 3.93 15.81 -9.05
CA ALA A 202 3.89 16.98 -8.19
C ALA A 202 3.70 16.63 -6.70
N ILE A 203 2.82 15.66 -6.41
CA ILE A 203 2.63 15.15 -5.04
C ILE A 203 3.88 14.40 -4.57
N THR A 204 4.43 13.52 -5.41
CA THR A 204 5.65 12.76 -5.12
C THR A 204 6.83 13.67 -4.79
N ALA A 205 7.03 14.74 -5.56
CA ALA A 205 8.12 15.68 -5.31
C ALA A 205 8.02 16.34 -3.91
N MET A 206 6.80 16.63 -3.44
CA MET A 206 6.59 17.17 -2.08
C MET A 206 6.89 16.11 -1.00
N MET A 207 6.48 14.87 -1.22
CA MET A 207 6.75 13.77 -0.29
C MET A 207 8.25 13.47 -0.19
N GLU A 208 8.91 13.36 -1.36
CA GLU A 208 10.35 13.04 -1.45
C GLU A 208 11.25 14.17 -0.96
N ALA A 209 10.83 15.43 -1.04
CA ALA A 209 11.54 16.55 -0.44
C ALA A 209 11.69 16.40 1.09
N HIS A 210 10.83 15.61 1.72
CA HIS A 210 10.89 15.22 3.13
C HIS A 210 11.36 13.79 3.37
N GLY A 211 11.89 13.13 2.33
CA GLY A 211 12.46 11.78 2.39
C GLY A 211 11.44 10.65 2.41
N PHE A 212 10.16 10.91 2.12
CA PHE A 212 9.18 9.85 1.90
C PHE A 212 9.23 9.38 0.45
N MET A 213 9.84 8.22 0.22
CA MET A 213 9.94 7.63 -1.11
C MET A 213 8.62 7.04 -1.57
N HIS A 214 8.27 7.26 -2.84
CA HIS A 214 7.11 6.61 -3.43
C HIS A 214 7.38 5.13 -3.70
N PHE A 215 6.37 4.30 -3.52
CA PHE A 215 6.43 2.91 -3.95
C PHE A 215 6.10 2.83 -5.46
N PRO A 216 6.96 2.23 -6.31
CA PRO A 216 6.79 2.30 -7.76
C PRO A 216 5.49 1.67 -8.29
N PHE A 217 4.93 0.71 -7.54
CA PHE A 217 3.77 -0.09 -7.96
C PHE A 217 2.43 0.43 -7.43
N GLU A 218 2.45 1.45 -6.52
CA GLU A 218 1.26 2.04 -5.91
C GLU A 218 1.41 3.55 -5.77
N PHE A 219 0.67 4.34 -6.55
CA PHE A 219 0.81 5.80 -6.60
C PHE A 219 0.35 6.53 -5.32
N TRP A 220 -0.23 5.81 -4.37
CA TRP A 220 -0.69 6.36 -3.09
C TRP A 220 0.28 6.08 -1.94
N HIS A 221 1.19 5.09 -2.10
CA HIS A 221 2.02 4.56 -1.03
C HIS A 221 3.37 5.26 -0.94
N PHE A 222 3.69 5.76 0.26
CA PHE A 222 4.96 6.44 0.57
C PHE A 222 5.53 5.90 1.87
N ASN A 223 6.84 5.68 1.90
CA ASN A 223 7.54 5.13 3.07
C ASN A 223 8.91 5.80 3.29
N LYS A 224 9.41 5.76 4.54
CA LYS A 224 10.68 6.38 4.93
C LYS A 224 11.38 5.60 6.03
N GLY A 225 12.70 5.34 5.86
CA GLY A 225 13.56 4.71 6.87
C GLY A 225 13.43 3.20 6.99
N ASP A 226 12.70 2.54 6.09
CA ASP A 226 12.58 1.08 5.96
C ASP A 226 13.38 0.53 4.78
N ALA A 227 13.25 -0.78 4.53
CA ALA A 227 13.94 -1.44 3.44
C ALA A 227 13.58 -0.89 2.05
N GLY A 228 12.32 -0.50 1.85
CA GLY A 228 11.85 0.08 0.59
C GLY A 228 12.54 1.40 0.28
N ASP A 229 12.57 2.30 1.24
CA ASP A 229 13.28 3.58 1.15
C ASP A 229 14.76 3.36 0.81
N HIS A 230 15.46 2.49 1.57
CA HIS A 230 16.88 2.24 1.35
C HIS A 230 17.18 1.64 -0.02
N ILE A 231 16.38 0.68 -0.50
CA ILE A 231 16.54 0.07 -1.83
C ILE A 231 16.35 1.12 -2.93
N LEU A 232 15.31 1.95 -2.83
CA LEU A 232 14.99 2.97 -3.84
C LEU A 232 16.03 4.08 -3.90
N ASN A 233 16.64 4.41 -2.77
CA ASN A 233 17.72 5.39 -2.66
C ASN A 233 19.13 4.80 -2.87
N GLY A 234 19.27 3.50 -3.12
CA GLY A 234 20.59 2.85 -3.27
C GLY A 234 21.43 2.84 -1.98
N ILE A 235 20.80 2.90 -0.82
CA ILE A 235 21.45 2.86 0.49
C ILE A 235 21.69 1.40 0.87
N SER A 236 22.93 1.02 1.17
CA SER A 236 23.30 -0.36 1.51
C SER A 236 23.34 -0.67 3.01
N SER A 237 23.33 0.35 3.87
CA SER A 237 23.31 0.14 5.32
C SER A 237 21.96 -0.45 5.77
N PRO A 238 21.93 -1.22 6.90
CA PRO A 238 20.68 -1.71 7.46
C PRO A 238 19.68 -0.59 7.71
N CYS A 239 18.42 -0.80 7.31
CA CYS A 239 17.36 0.17 7.61
C CYS A 239 16.97 0.10 9.09
N ARG A 240 16.40 1.20 9.60
CA ARG A 240 16.09 1.37 11.03
C ARG A 240 14.69 0.90 11.43
N PHE A 241 13.79 0.76 10.48
CA PHE A 241 12.41 0.35 10.72
C PHE A 241 12.12 -0.98 10.03
N GLY A 242 11.71 -1.95 10.83
CA GLY A 242 11.22 -3.26 10.40
C GLY A 242 9.79 -3.52 10.91
N PRO A 243 9.21 -4.67 10.57
CA PRO A 243 7.87 -5.02 11.05
C PRO A 243 7.89 -5.24 12.57
N VAL A 244 6.90 -4.66 13.26
CA VAL A 244 6.84 -4.67 14.71
C VAL A 244 5.44 -4.98 15.26
N ASN A 245 5.41 -5.49 16.47
CA ASN A 245 4.26 -5.45 17.34
C ASN A 245 4.32 -4.15 18.17
N TRP A 246 3.24 -3.41 18.19
CA TRP A 246 3.11 -2.18 18.95
C TRP A 246 1.96 -2.29 19.95
N ASN A 247 2.24 -1.94 21.20
CA ASN A 247 1.23 -1.86 22.24
C ASN A 247 0.78 -0.40 22.42
N PRO A 248 -0.44 -0.01 22.00
CA PRO A 248 -0.89 1.38 22.07
C PRO A 248 -1.09 1.94 23.49
N ARG A 249 -1.15 1.07 24.53
CA ARG A 249 -1.32 1.51 25.93
C ARG A 249 0.02 1.89 26.58
N THR A 250 1.07 1.12 26.29
CA THR A 250 2.41 1.35 26.86
C THR A 250 3.34 2.05 25.90
N ASN A 251 2.96 2.16 24.63
CA ASN A 251 3.76 2.61 23.49
C ASN A 251 5.03 1.76 23.27
N GLU A 252 5.03 0.53 23.79
CA GLU A 252 6.12 -0.42 23.62
C GLU A 252 6.13 -0.98 22.19
N VAL A 253 7.32 -1.10 21.63
CA VAL A 253 7.58 -1.59 20.27
C VAL A 253 8.53 -2.78 20.35
N THR A 254 8.13 -3.92 19.78
CA THR A 254 8.95 -5.12 19.72
C THR A 254 8.98 -5.68 18.31
N PRO A 255 10.14 -6.16 17.79
CA PRO A 255 10.20 -6.78 16.47
C PRO A 255 9.27 -7.97 16.33
N VAL A 256 8.70 -8.17 15.14
CA VAL A 256 7.98 -9.41 14.80
C VAL A 256 8.99 -10.56 14.79
N PRO A 257 8.74 -11.68 15.53
CA PRO A 257 9.72 -12.75 15.71
C PRO A 257 10.10 -13.49 14.43
N ASP A 258 9.14 -13.73 13.54
CA ASP A 258 9.34 -14.43 12.26
C ASP A 258 8.83 -13.57 11.08
N PRO A 259 9.63 -12.58 10.65
CA PRO A 259 9.17 -11.61 9.67
C PRO A 259 9.19 -12.14 8.23
N LEU A 260 9.78 -13.30 7.95
CA LEU A 260 9.90 -13.87 6.61
C LEU A 260 8.82 -14.89 6.28
N SER A 261 8.12 -15.42 7.28
CA SER A 261 7.04 -16.37 7.05
C SER A 261 5.78 -15.70 6.51
N PRO A 262 5.14 -16.27 5.47
CA PRO A 262 3.87 -15.77 4.98
C PRO A 262 2.80 -15.79 6.08
N LEU A 263 2.05 -14.70 6.21
CA LEU A 263 0.91 -14.58 7.13
C LEU A 263 -0.23 -15.53 6.76
N ASN A 264 -0.37 -15.78 5.47
CA ASN A 264 -1.29 -16.74 4.89
C ASN A 264 -0.50 -17.65 3.94
N PRO A 265 -0.17 -18.87 4.34
CA PRO A 265 0.54 -19.82 3.48
C PRO A 265 -0.34 -20.30 2.31
N ILE A 266 0.25 -20.98 1.34
CA ILE A 266 -0.40 -21.33 0.08
C ILE A 266 -1.68 -22.16 0.27
N GLU A 267 -1.74 -23.01 1.29
CA GLU A 267 -2.92 -23.82 1.62
C GLU A 267 -4.13 -22.97 2.09
N VAL A 268 -3.86 -21.80 2.65
CA VAL A 268 -4.92 -20.82 2.98
C VAL A 268 -5.41 -20.17 1.71
N VAL A 269 -4.53 -19.80 0.79
CA VAL A 269 -4.90 -19.22 -0.51
C VAL A 269 -5.75 -20.22 -1.33
N GLU A 270 -5.40 -21.50 -1.33
CA GLU A 270 -6.21 -22.54 -1.98
C GLU A 270 -7.65 -22.60 -1.44
N LYS A 271 -7.79 -22.54 -0.10
CA LYS A 271 -9.13 -22.50 0.53
C LYS A 271 -9.92 -21.25 0.15
N GLU A 272 -9.25 -20.11 0.08
CA GLU A 272 -9.90 -18.86 -0.32
C GLU A 272 -10.30 -18.86 -1.80
N ILE A 273 -9.54 -19.48 -2.71
CA ILE A 273 -9.94 -19.67 -4.11
C ILE A 273 -11.28 -20.44 -4.16
N ALA A 274 -11.36 -21.58 -3.46
CA ALA A 274 -12.58 -22.37 -3.42
C ALA A 274 -13.77 -21.60 -2.84
N ALA A 275 -13.53 -20.78 -1.82
CA ALA A 275 -14.57 -19.92 -1.22
C ALA A 275 -15.02 -18.81 -2.17
N ALA A 276 -14.10 -18.13 -2.84
CA ALA A 276 -14.39 -17.07 -3.82
C ALA A 276 -15.19 -17.59 -5.01
N LEU A 277 -14.84 -18.77 -5.53
CA LEU A 277 -15.58 -19.40 -6.64
C LEU A 277 -17.01 -19.81 -6.22
N ARG A 278 -17.22 -20.21 -4.96
CA ARG A 278 -18.59 -20.44 -4.45
C ARG A 278 -19.38 -19.14 -4.40
N ARG A 279 -18.84 -18.06 -3.82
CA ARG A 279 -19.50 -16.74 -3.78
C ARG A 279 -19.87 -16.23 -5.17
N ALA A 280 -18.98 -16.41 -6.16
CA ALA A 280 -19.24 -16.00 -7.54
C ALA A 280 -20.41 -16.74 -8.16
N ARG A 281 -20.58 -18.05 -7.89
CA ARG A 281 -21.71 -18.84 -8.35
C ARG A 281 -23.03 -18.44 -7.68
N GLU A 282 -23.01 -18.21 -6.38
CA GLU A 282 -24.18 -17.80 -5.60
C GLU A 282 -24.65 -16.39 -5.99
N GLY A 283 -23.74 -15.45 -6.22
CA GLY A 283 -24.05 -14.08 -6.67
C GLY A 283 -24.52 -13.99 -8.14
N SER A 284 -24.34 -15.06 -8.94
CA SER A 284 -24.83 -15.12 -10.34
C SER A 284 -26.27 -15.64 -10.44
N VAL A 285 -26.89 -16.06 -9.34
CA VAL A 285 -28.25 -16.61 -9.26
C VAL A 285 -29.28 -15.57 -8.79
N THR A 286 -28.84 -14.35 -8.43
CA THR A 286 -29.70 -13.22 -8.06
C THR A 286 -29.73 -12.17 -9.17
#